data_fe2dd87366baf8683aa28528e4a26fb9
#
_entry.id   fe2dd87366baf8683aa28528e4a26fb9
#
_cell.length_a   1.000
_cell.length_b   1.000
_cell.length_c   1.000
_cell.angle_alpha   90.00
_cell.angle_beta   90.00
_cell.angle_gamma   90.00
#
_symmetry.space_group_name_H-M   'P 1'
#
loop_
_entity.id
_entity.type
_entity.pdbx_description
1 polymer ?
#
loop_
_entity_poly.entity_id
_entity_poly.type
_entity_poly.pdbx_seq_one_letter_code
_entity_poly.pdbx_strand_id
1 'polypeptide(L)'
;MASRTSNHSGPTPAPAPAPAPATAPSAPQHRSGQSLAKGTPADARKVGVVGLTAIVISAMVGGGIYNLPQSMAASASAGSQIVAWAITGFGMWFIANTFRILAQVKPELKNGIYTYAERGFGTFVGFLIAYGYWVCNCIALVAYGVMIMAAVGYFLPQVFGDGSNVASLVGASVITWAMFALACRGVKSGSAINVIGTIGKIVPVLIFIVALMTVFQLGVFLEGFWGYAKDGIALSFNFGDVMGQVSGTMMITLFLFTGIEGAVVVSGEAKTQSDVSKATTIGFVIVLLLYSVVSVLPLGVYTSADVAAMADPSMAAIMQDRFGDVGAVIVNVGVVVAVLSSWLVWMLMLAQMPLFAARDGIFPKRFARQNSKGVPSYSLLWSTVVIQAGLVASHFMAGNAWDVVVDISAVMCMPCYMTCALYLWKVAWKEQWPEDVRFSRKNGLATGIIGTVFALYLIYASGLTYLLIAAVAYAIGVPLYLIGRKQAKEAGAAR
;
A
#
# COMPACT_ATOMS: atom_id res chain seq x y z
N MET A 1 -90.37 50.70 37.32
CA MET A 1 -91.24 49.77 36.55
C MET A 1 -90.39 49.02 35.55
N ALA A 2 -90.41 47.71 35.67
CA ALA A 2 -89.60 46.77 35.02
C ALA A 2 -89.89 46.57 33.53
N SER A 3 -88.89 46.21 32.73
CA SER A 3 -89.02 45.19 31.69
C SER A 3 -87.70 44.52 31.41
N ARG A 4 -87.66 43.24 31.68
CA ARG A 4 -86.60 42.33 31.29
C ARG A 4 -86.68 42.08 29.81
N THR A 5 -85.53 42.12 29.10
CA THR A 5 -85.38 41.51 27.81
C THR A 5 -84.18 40.56 27.90
N SER A 6 -84.50 39.27 27.75
CA SER A 6 -83.57 38.16 27.69
C SER A 6 -82.78 38.14 26.39
N ASN A 7 -81.48 38.18 26.48
CA ASN A 7 -80.58 37.96 25.34
C ASN A 7 -79.97 36.51 25.36
N HIS A 8 -80.47 35.72 24.43
CA HIS A 8 -79.84 34.44 24.09
C HIS A 8 -78.62 34.69 23.21
N SER A 9 -77.43 34.54 23.76
CA SER A 9 -76.18 34.43 23.01
C SER A 9 -75.84 32.93 22.79
N GLY A 10 -75.95 32.50 21.53
CA GLY A 10 -75.52 31.21 21.09
C GLY A 10 -73.95 31.11 21.10
N PRO A 11 -73.37 29.89 21.20
CA PRO A 11 -71.92 29.74 21.26
C PRO A 11 -71.23 30.05 19.94
N THR A 12 -70.16 30.86 20.04
CA THR A 12 -69.28 31.24 18.95
C THR A 12 -68.58 29.99 18.44
N PRO A 13 -68.47 29.70 17.15
CA PRO A 13 -67.66 28.56 16.62
C PRO A 13 -66.17 28.78 16.87
N ALA A 14 -65.47 27.71 17.27
CA ALA A 14 -64.05 27.68 17.49
C ALA A 14 -63.28 27.99 16.20
N PRO A 15 -62.13 28.71 16.27
CA PRO A 15 -61.30 28.97 15.08
C PRO A 15 -60.71 27.69 14.49
N ALA A 16 -60.70 27.59 13.15
CA ALA A 16 -60.13 26.51 12.39
C ALA A 16 -58.63 26.37 12.72
N PRO A 17 -58.07 25.12 12.77
CA PRO A 17 -56.64 24.92 13.02
C PRO A 17 -55.82 25.53 11.88
N ALA A 18 -54.73 26.22 12.25
CA ALA A 18 -53.74 26.77 11.33
C ALA A 18 -53.15 25.69 10.43
N PRO A 19 -52.86 25.96 9.14
CA PRO A 19 -52.21 24.99 8.26
C PRO A 19 -50.81 24.65 8.78
N ALA A 20 -50.49 23.35 8.80
CA ALA A 20 -49.18 22.83 9.16
C ALA A 20 -48.08 23.48 8.29
N PRO A 21 -46.90 23.78 8.84
CA PRO A 21 -45.80 24.33 8.06
C PRO A 21 -45.41 23.36 6.94
N ALA A 22 -45.28 23.91 5.72
CA ALA A 22 -44.83 23.18 4.54
C ALA A 22 -43.48 22.49 4.86
N THR A 23 -43.46 21.17 4.74
CA THR A 23 -42.24 20.38 4.80
C THR A 23 -41.29 20.87 3.73
N ALA A 24 -40.08 21.31 4.16
CA ALA A 24 -39.00 21.65 3.27
C ALA A 24 -38.72 20.44 2.35
N PRO A 25 -38.34 20.65 1.10
CA PRO A 25 -38.02 19.57 0.20
C PRO A 25 -36.81 18.76 0.75
N SER A 26 -37.02 17.51 1.03
CA SER A 26 -35.98 16.55 1.41
C SER A 26 -34.90 16.55 0.33
N ALA A 27 -33.66 16.76 0.75
CA ALA A 27 -32.50 16.62 -0.10
C ALA A 27 -32.55 15.26 -0.84
N PRO A 28 -32.13 15.21 -2.10
CA PRO A 28 -32.15 13.97 -2.86
C PRO A 28 -31.31 12.91 -2.15
N GLN A 29 -31.97 11.89 -1.64
CA GLN A 29 -31.30 10.67 -1.20
C GLN A 29 -30.58 10.09 -2.40
N HIS A 30 -29.25 10.13 -2.38
CA HIS A 30 -28.42 9.37 -3.30
C HIS A 30 -28.82 7.90 -3.20
N ARG A 31 -29.56 7.44 -4.18
CA ARG A 31 -29.74 6.01 -4.45
C ARG A 31 -28.37 5.43 -4.72
N SER A 32 -27.76 4.87 -3.69
CA SER A 32 -26.62 3.97 -3.81
C SER A 32 -27.00 2.86 -4.76
N GLY A 33 -26.12 2.65 -5.76
CA GLY A 33 -26.27 1.78 -6.92
C GLY A 33 -26.94 0.46 -6.63
N GLN A 34 -27.93 0.18 -7.42
CA GLN A 34 -28.59 -1.11 -7.49
C GLN A 34 -27.59 -2.18 -7.91
N SER A 35 -27.44 -3.11 -6.98
CA SER A 35 -27.17 -4.53 -7.15
C SER A 35 -27.35 -5.07 -8.57
N LEU A 36 -26.24 -5.51 -9.15
CA LEU A 36 -26.22 -6.55 -10.16
C LEU A 36 -25.71 -7.83 -9.52
N ALA A 37 -26.61 -8.63 -9.00
CA ALA A 37 -26.60 -10.09 -8.99
C ALA A 37 -27.72 -10.59 -8.08
N LYS A 38 -28.79 -11.12 -8.66
CA LYS A 38 -29.74 -11.99 -7.97
C LYS A 38 -29.03 -13.28 -7.60
N GLY A 39 -29.12 -13.66 -6.32
CA GLY A 39 -29.13 -15.06 -5.92
C GLY A 39 -27.94 -15.60 -5.14
N THR A 40 -27.62 -14.99 -3.95
CA THR A 40 -27.06 -15.76 -2.80
C THR A 40 -27.30 -14.93 -1.52
N PRO A 41 -27.65 -15.53 -0.38
CA PRO A 41 -27.88 -14.80 0.85
C PRO A 41 -26.62 -14.03 1.25
N ALA A 42 -26.76 -12.76 1.58
CA ALA A 42 -25.66 -11.84 1.91
C ALA A 42 -24.80 -12.30 3.11
N ASP A 43 -25.26 -13.24 3.90
CA ASP A 43 -24.55 -13.77 5.08
C ASP A 43 -23.62 -14.96 4.80
N ALA A 44 -23.70 -15.59 3.64
CA ALA A 44 -22.93 -16.79 3.33
C ALA A 44 -21.45 -16.54 2.95
N ARG A 45 -20.97 -15.31 2.87
CA ARG A 45 -19.61 -14.95 2.41
C ARG A 45 -18.79 -14.08 3.36
N LYS A 46 -19.22 -13.88 4.58
CA LYS A 46 -18.40 -13.10 5.53
C LYS A 46 -17.20 -13.92 5.99
N VAL A 47 -16.01 -13.35 5.83
CA VAL A 47 -14.72 -13.98 6.10
C VAL A 47 -14.38 -13.85 7.59
N GLY A 48 -13.95 -14.96 8.23
CA GLY A 48 -13.48 -14.97 9.62
C GLY A 48 -12.01 -14.54 9.75
N VAL A 49 -11.50 -14.49 11.01
CA VAL A 49 -10.14 -14.02 11.34
C VAL A 49 -9.06 -14.67 10.49
N VAL A 50 -9.08 -16.00 10.33
CA VAL A 50 -8.05 -16.74 9.58
C VAL A 50 -8.01 -16.31 8.10
N GLY A 51 -9.17 -16.24 7.45
CA GLY A 51 -9.26 -15.81 6.06
C GLY A 51 -8.84 -14.35 5.88
N LEU A 52 -9.24 -13.46 6.80
CA LEU A 52 -8.82 -12.06 6.80
C LEU A 52 -7.31 -11.92 7.02
N THR A 53 -6.72 -12.71 7.93
CA THR A 53 -5.26 -12.73 8.15
C THR A 53 -4.52 -13.15 6.88
N ALA A 54 -5.01 -14.18 6.18
CA ALA A 54 -4.42 -14.62 4.92
C ALA A 54 -4.49 -13.52 3.84
N ILE A 55 -5.60 -12.78 3.76
CA ILE A 55 -5.75 -11.63 2.85
C ILE A 55 -4.74 -10.53 3.19
N VAL A 56 -4.61 -10.19 4.48
CA VAL A 56 -3.65 -9.18 4.97
C VAL A 56 -2.21 -9.57 4.64
N ILE A 57 -1.81 -10.80 4.92
CA ILE A 57 -0.47 -11.32 4.57
C ILE A 57 -0.26 -11.27 3.06
N SER A 58 -1.23 -11.73 2.26
CA SER A 58 -1.11 -11.73 0.81
C SER A 58 -1.05 -10.33 0.19
N ALA A 59 -1.66 -9.32 0.84
CA ALA A 59 -1.58 -7.93 0.39
C ALA A 59 -0.19 -7.31 0.66
N MET A 60 0.44 -7.63 1.79
CA MET A 60 1.77 -7.13 2.14
C MET A 60 2.89 -7.93 1.47
N VAL A 61 2.81 -9.27 1.42
CA VAL A 61 3.83 -10.11 0.81
C VAL A 61 3.70 -10.05 -0.71
N GLY A 62 4.53 -9.21 -1.33
CA GLY A 62 4.67 -9.06 -2.79
C GLY A 62 5.94 -9.70 -3.34
N GLY A 63 6.40 -9.24 -4.52
CA GLY A 63 7.66 -9.67 -5.12
C GLY A 63 8.90 -9.24 -4.35
N GLY A 64 8.82 -8.18 -3.56
CA GLY A 64 9.95 -7.59 -2.85
C GLY A 64 10.65 -8.51 -1.85
N ILE A 65 9.95 -9.50 -1.31
CA ILE A 65 10.54 -10.46 -0.37
C ILE A 65 11.67 -11.29 -0.99
N TYR A 66 11.63 -11.53 -2.30
CA TYR A 66 12.60 -12.36 -3.00
C TYR A 66 13.96 -11.68 -3.20
N ASN A 67 14.00 -10.34 -3.13
CA ASN A 67 15.24 -9.57 -3.17
C ASN A 67 15.62 -8.92 -1.83
N LEU A 68 14.82 -9.16 -0.81
CA LEU A 68 15.01 -8.59 0.52
C LEU A 68 16.38 -8.89 1.14
N PRO A 69 16.98 -10.11 1.03
CA PRO A 69 18.31 -10.36 1.55
C PRO A 69 19.36 -9.37 1.03
N GLN A 70 19.44 -9.20 -0.28
CA GLN A 70 20.42 -8.32 -0.93
C GLN A 70 20.16 -6.84 -0.59
N SER A 71 18.91 -6.35 -0.74
CA SER A 71 18.58 -4.96 -0.47
C SER A 71 18.86 -4.56 0.98
N MET A 72 18.63 -5.44 1.96
CA MET A 72 18.97 -5.18 3.37
C MET A 72 20.48 -5.24 3.61
N ALA A 73 21.16 -6.22 3.05
CA ALA A 73 22.59 -6.41 3.23
C ALA A 73 23.44 -5.31 2.55
N ALA A 74 22.92 -4.69 1.49
CA ALA A 74 23.56 -3.54 0.83
C ALA A 74 23.73 -2.33 1.76
N SER A 75 22.91 -2.22 2.80
CA SER A 75 22.93 -1.08 3.73
C SER A 75 23.28 -1.47 5.17
N ALA A 76 23.07 -2.72 5.58
CA ALA A 76 23.13 -3.08 7.00
C ALA A 76 23.67 -4.50 7.25
N SER A 77 24.49 -4.59 8.29
CA SER A 77 24.97 -5.84 8.90
C SER A 77 23.88 -6.49 9.77
N ALA A 78 24.14 -7.72 10.25
CA ALA A 78 23.17 -8.53 11.01
C ALA A 78 22.54 -7.78 12.21
N GLY A 79 23.37 -7.19 13.07
CA GLY A 79 22.89 -6.45 14.25
C GLY A 79 22.08 -5.22 13.86
N SER A 80 22.56 -4.46 12.86
CA SER A 80 21.87 -3.28 12.37
C SER A 80 20.54 -3.63 11.69
N GLN A 81 20.42 -4.76 10.98
CA GLN A 81 19.15 -5.24 10.43
C GLN A 81 18.15 -5.59 11.52
N ILE A 82 18.57 -6.23 12.62
CA ILE A 82 17.69 -6.52 13.77
C ILE A 82 17.16 -5.22 14.38
N VAL A 83 18.02 -4.22 14.55
CA VAL A 83 17.61 -2.89 15.04
C VAL A 83 16.66 -2.22 14.05
N ALA A 84 16.95 -2.30 12.75
CA ALA A 84 16.10 -1.74 11.70
C ALA A 84 14.69 -2.36 11.71
N TRP A 85 14.58 -3.67 11.86
CA TRP A 85 13.26 -4.35 11.96
C TRP A 85 12.52 -4.00 13.25
N ALA A 86 13.22 -3.80 14.36
CA ALA A 86 12.60 -3.32 15.59
C ALA A 86 12.02 -1.90 15.44
N ILE A 87 12.77 -0.98 14.83
CA ILE A 87 12.34 0.40 14.56
C ILE A 87 11.19 0.42 13.54
N THR A 88 11.34 -0.30 12.43
CA THR A 88 10.30 -0.39 11.40
C THR A 88 9.03 -1.03 11.95
N GLY A 89 9.16 -2.14 12.68
CA GLY A 89 8.03 -2.82 13.31
C GLY A 89 7.27 -1.91 14.28
N PHE A 90 8.01 -1.18 15.13
CA PHE A 90 7.42 -0.20 16.03
C PHE A 90 6.70 0.92 15.26
N GLY A 91 7.38 1.58 14.31
CA GLY A 91 6.83 2.70 13.57
C GLY A 91 5.63 2.31 12.68
N MET A 92 5.76 1.22 11.93
CA MET A 92 4.68 0.73 11.05
C MET A 92 3.47 0.21 11.82
N TRP A 93 3.66 -0.28 13.06
CA TRP A 93 2.54 -0.58 13.96
C TRP A 93 1.67 0.65 14.22
N PHE A 94 2.27 1.83 14.47
CA PHE A 94 1.52 3.07 14.67
C PHE A 94 0.90 3.59 13.38
N ILE A 95 1.55 3.42 12.24
CA ILE A 95 0.95 3.73 10.93
C ILE A 95 -0.28 2.83 10.68
N ALA A 96 -0.19 1.51 10.89
CA ALA A 96 -1.30 0.59 10.77
C ALA A 96 -2.48 0.96 11.71
N ASN A 97 -2.16 1.29 12.96
CA ASN A 97 -3.18 1.74 13.91
C ASN A 97 -3.81 3.07 13.53
N THR A 98 -3.08 3.97 12.88
CA THR A 98 -3.63 5.22 12.35
C THR A 98 -4.82 4.93 11.42
N PHE A 99 -4.64 4.03 10.45
CA PHE A 99 -5.72 3.65 9.54
C PHE A 99 -6.88 2.96 10.25
N ARG A 100 -6.58 2.06 11.20
CA ARG A 100 -7.60 1.34 11.99
C ARG A 100 -8.45 2.29 12.84
N ILE A 101 -7.84 3.28 13.46
CA ILE A 101 -8.53 4.26 14.29
C ILE A 101 -9.32 5.22 13.41
N LEU A 102 -8.73 5.76 12.33
CA LEU A 102 -9.43 6.67 11.40
C LEU A 102 -10.65 6.01 10.77
N ALA A 103 -10.58 4.73 10.40
CA ALA A 103 -11.72 4.00 9.85
C ALA A 103 -12.90 3.88 10.84
N GLN A 104 -12.65 3.90 12.14
CA GLN A 104 -13.70 3.86 13.17
C GLN A 104 -14.17 5.26 13.57
N VAL A 105 -13.27 6.23 13.69
CA VAL A 105 -13.57 7.60 14.13
C VAL A 105 -14.19 8.44 13.02
N LYS A 106 -13.86 8.10 11.76
CA LYS A 106 -14.35 8.83 10.56
C LYS A 106 -14.92 7.85 9.51
N PRO A 107 -15.97 7.09 9.87
CA PRO A 107 -16.52 6.05 9.00
C PRO A 107 -17.18 6.61 7.72
N GLU A 108 -17.46 7.91 7.68
CA GLU A 108 -17.97 8.60 6.50
C GLU A 108 -16.93 8.77 5.38
N LEU A 109 -15.62 8.72 5.70
CA LEU A 109 -14.53 8.92 4.75
C LEU A 109 -14.11 7.56 4.13
N LYS A 110 -14.91 7.06 3.17
CA LYS A 110 -14.76 5.70 2.60
C LYS A 110 -13.98 5.60 1.30
N ASN A 111 -13.71 6.73 0.63
CA ASN A 111 -13.20 6.73 -0.74
C ASN A 111 -11.68 6.57 -0.86
N GLY A 112 -10.99 6.20 0.19
CA GLY A 112 -9.55 5.98 0.19
C GLY A 112 -8.76 6.97 1.06
N ILE A 113 -7.46 6.75 1.10
CA ILE A 113 -6.53 7.42 2.02
C ILE A 113 -6.48 8.95 1.81
N TYR A 114 -6.64 9.41 0.56
CA TYR A 114 -6.60 10.83 0.21
C TYR A 114 -7.73 11.63 0.84
N THR A 115 -8.87 11.02 1.17
CA THR A 115 -10.00 11.70 1.81
C THR A 115 -9.67 12.19 3.22
N TYR A 116 -8.81 11.46 3.95
CA TYR A 116 -8.28 11.91 5.24
C TYR A 116 -7.40 13.16 5.07
N ALA A 117 -6.52 13.15 4.06
CA ALA A 117 -5.68 14.30 3.75
C ALA A 117 -6.48 15.51 3.29
N GLU A 118 -7.48 15.31 2.43
CA GLU A 118 -8.38 16.36 1.96
C GLU A 118 -9.17 16.98 3.11
N ARG A 119 -9.77 16.17 3.96
CA ARG A 119 -10.54 16.62 5.12
C ARG A 119 -9.69 17.36 6.14
N GLY A 120 -8.45 16.88 6.33
CA GLY A 120 -7.51 17.47 7.27
C GLY A 120 -6.86 18.78 6.81
N PHE A 121 -6.50 18.88 5.52
CA PHE A 121 -5.57 19.88 5.01
C PHE A 121 -6.01 20.56 3.71
N GLY A 122 -7.18 20.21 3.20
CA GLY A 122 -7.79 20.83 2.00
C GLY A 122 -7.54 20.07 0.71
N THR A 123 -8.26 20.44 -0.33
CA THR A 123 -8.36 19.71 -1.60
C THR A 123 -7.03 19.56 -2.34
N PHE A 124 -6.12 20.55 -2.23
CA PHE A 124 -4.81 20.46 -2.87
C PHE A 124 -3.95 19.37 -2.23
N VAL A 125 -3.93 19.28 -0.90
CA VAL A 125 -3.21 18.21 -0.19
C VAL A 125 -3.86 16.85 -0.50
N GLY A 126 -5.19 16.78 -0.51
CA GLY A 126 -5.92 15.58 -0.95
C GLY A 126 -5.51 15.11 -2.34
N PHE A 127 -5.38 16.07 -3.29
CA PHE A 127 -4.86 15.77 -4.63
C PHE A 127 -3.43 15.22 -4.59
N LEU A 128 -2.51 15.88 -3.87
CA LEU A 128 -1.12 15.43 -3.79
C LEU A 128 -1.05 13.99 -3.25
N ILE A 129 -1.84 13.66 -2.23
CA ILE A 129 -1.86 12.31 -1.67
C ILE A 129 -2.46 11.29 -2.64
N ALA A 130 -3.57 11.61 -3.32
CA ALA A 130 -4.15 10.74 -4.33
C ALA A 130 -3.18 10.47 -5.49
N TYR A 131 -2.52 11.52 -5.97
CA TYR A 131 -1.54 11.45 -7.04
C TYR A 131 -0.29 10.68 -6.63
N GLY A 132 0.31 11.04 -5.48
CA GLY A 132 1.53 10.40 -4.98
C GLY A 132 1.34 8.90 -4.72
N TYR A 133 0.22 8.52 -4.09
CA TYR A 133 -0.12 7.12 -3.87
C TYR A 133 -0.35 6.36 -5.18
N TRP A 134 -1.01 6.98 -6.16
CA TRP A 134 -1.18 6.40 -7.48
C TRP A 134 0.15 6.18 -8.20
N VAL A 135 1.03 7.18 -8.24
CA VAL A 135 2.36 7.09 -8.88
C VAL A 135 3.26 6.09 -8.13
N CYS A 136 3.26 6.10 -6.79
CA CYS A 136 3.95 5.12 -5.96
C CYS A 136 3.64 3.69 -6.42
N ASN A 137 2.36 3.35 -6.56
CA ASN A 137 1.94 2.01 -6.96
C ASN A 137 2.23 1.71 -8.43
N CYS A 138 2.24 2.71 -9.33
CA CYS A 138 2.72 2.52 -10.70
C CYS A 138 4.21 2.14 -10.71
N ILE A 139 5.02 2.83 -9.91
CA ILE A 139 6.47 2.56 -9.79
C ILE A 139 6.72 1.20 -9.13
N ALA A 140 5.92 0.81 -8.13
CA ALA A 140 5.97 -0.54 -7.55
C ALA A 140 5.75 -1.64 -8.60
N LEU A 141 4.89 -1.41 -9.60
CA LEU A 141 4.71 -2.34 -10.72
C LEU A 141 5.87 -2.32 -11.73
N VAL A 142 6.64 -1.24 -11.81
CA VAL A 142 7.94 -1.24 -12.53
C VAL A 142 8.90 -2.22 -11.85
N ALA A 143 9.01 -2.18 -10.51
CA ALA A 143 9.82 -3.14 -9.77
C ALA A 143 9.40 -4.59 -10.03
N TYR A 144 8.10 -4.86 -10.18
CA TYR A 144 7.62 -6.19 -10.59
C TYR A 144 8.13 -6.59 -11.97
N GLY A 145 8.17 -5.65 -12.92
CA GLY A 145 8.72 -5.87 -14.26
C GLY A 145 10.21 -6.25 -14.23
N VAL A 146 11.02 -5.52 -13.45
CA VAL A 146 12.43 -5.81 -13.24
C VAL A 146 12.61 -7.19 -12.61
N MET A 147 11.90 -7.48 -11.52
CA MET A 147 11.99 -8.73 -10.79
C MET A 147 11.62 -9.95 -11.63
N ILE A 148 10.52 -9.88 -12.39
CA ILE A 148 10.08 -11.02 -13.20
C ILE A 148 11.06 -11.31 -14.34
N MET A 149 11.67 -10.26 -14.92
CA MET A 149 12.65 -10.47 -16.00
C MET A 149 13.98 -11.02 -15.48
N ALA A 150 14.40 -10.65 -14.28
CA ALA A 150 15.54 -11.29 -13.62
C ALA A 150 15.27 -12.78 -13.38
N ALA A 151 14.10 -13.15 -12.87
CA ALA A 151 13.72 -14.55 -12.67
C ALA A 151 13.58 -15.33 -14.00
N VAL A 152 13.06 -14.72 -15.05
CA VAL A 152 12.95 -15.35 -16.40
C VAL A 152 14.33 -15.47 -17.05
N GLY A 153 15.22 -14.52 -16.80
CA GLY A 153 16.62 -14.56 -17.26
C GLY A 153 17.37 -15.80 -16.79
N TYR A 154 17.08 -16.30 -15.59
CA TYR A 154 17.63 -17.57 -15.10
C TYR A 154 17.29 -18.76 -16.04
N PHE A 155 16.08 -18.82 -16.57
CA PHE A 155 15.65 -19.90 -17.46
C PHE A 155 16.09 -19.72 -18.92
N LEU A 156 16.25 -18.48 -19.37
CA LEU A 156 16.59 -18.10 -20.74
C LEU A 156 17.74 -17.09 -20.78
N PRO A 157 18.92 -17.43 -20.23
CA PRO A 157 20.02 -16.48 -20.08
C PRO A 157 20.58 -15.98 -21.42
N GLN A 158 20.48 -16.76 -22.47
CA GLN A 158 20.91 -16.36 -23.81
C GLN A 158 20.08 -15.22 -24.42
N VAL A 159 18.81 -15.07 -24.00
CA VAL A 159 17.88 -14.04 -24.49
C VAL A 159 17.84 -12.86 -23.52
N PHE A 160 17.65 -13.12 -22.25
CA PHE A 160 17.35 -12.11 -21.23
C PHE A 160 18.53 -11.75 -20.33
N GLY A 161 19.64 -12.51 -20.39
CA GLY A 161 20.81 -12.28 -19.55
C GLY A 161 20.43 -12.31 -18.06
N ASP A 162 20.86 -11.27 -17.34
CA ASP A 162 20.55 -11.01 -15.93
C ASP A 162 19.17 -10.30 -15.73
N GLY A 163 18.37 -10.14 -16.79
CA GLY A 163 17.10 -9.46 -16.73
C GLY A 163 17.17 -7.95 -16.99
N SER A 164 18.34 -7.39 -17.32
CA SER A 164 18.53 -5.93 -17.48
C SER A 164 18.63 -5.47 -18.94
N ASN A 165 18.76 -6.38 -19.90
CA ASN A 165 18.97 -6.05 -21.31
C ASN A 165 17.70 -5.56 -22.04
N VAL A 166 17.84 -5.11 -23.30
CA VAL A 166 16.72 -4.61 -24.12
C VAL A 166 15.65 -5.68 -24.33
N ALA A 167 16.02 -6.97 -24.45
CA ALA A 167 15.03 -8.04 -24.57
C ALA A 167 14.19 -8.16 -23.30
N SER A 168 14.77 -7.96 -22.14
CA SER A 168 14.07 -7.92 -20.85
C SER A 168 13.13 -6.74 -20.76
N LEU A 169 13.54 -5.55 -21.23
CA LEU A 169 12.64 -4.40 -21.33
C LEU A 169 11.43 -4.70 -22.21
N VAL A 170 11.64 -5.33 -23.36
CA VAL A 170 10.55 -5.74 -24.26
C VAL A 170 9.66 -6.78 -23.60
N GLY A 171 10.24 -7.79 -22.92
CA GLY A 171 9.50 -8.82 -22.19
C GLY A 171 8.61 -8.24 -21.09
N ALA A 172 9.16 -7.36 -20.24
CA ALA A 172 8.42 -6.64 -19.20
C ALA A 172 7.30 -5.78 -19.79
N SER A 173 7.56 -5.10 -20.93
CA SER A 173 6.55 -4.30 -21.65
C SER A 173 5.41 -5.19 -22.15
N VAL A 174 5.69 -6.32 -22.77
CA VAL A 174 4.67 -7.28 -23.23
C VAL A 174 3.81 -7.75 -22.07
N ILE A 175 4.41 -8.11 -20.94
CA ILE A 175 3.67 -8.51 -19.73
C ILE A 175 2.78 -7.37 -19.26
N THR A 176 3.30 -6.15 -19.17
CA THR A 176 2.55 -4.96 -18.71
C THR A 176 1.31 -4.72 -19.56
N TRP A 177 1.43 -4.75 -20.89
CA TRP A 177 0.30 -4.54 -21.81
C TRP A 177 -0.66 -5.75 -21.85
N ALA A 178 -0.16 -6.96 -21.64
CA ALA A 178 -1.01 -8.14 -21.48
C ALA A 178 -1.86 -8.03 -20.20
N MET A 179 -1.28 -7.61 -19.09
CA MET A 179 -2.00 -7.36 -17.83
C MET A 179 -3.04 -6.25 -17.97
N PHE A 180 -2.71 -5.16 -18.70
CA PHE A 180 -3.69 -4.14 -19.07
C PHE A 180 -4.89 -4.72 -19.83
N ALA A 181 -4.63 -5.51 -20.85
CA ALA A 181 -5.68 -6.13 -21.67
C ALA A 181 -6.56 -7.08 -20.85
N LEU A 182 -5.96 -7.88 -19.96
CA LEU A 182 -6.69 -8.77 -19.04
C LEU A 182 -7.54 -7.96 -18.05
N ALA A 183 -6.98 -6.91 -17.45
CA ALA A 183 -7.70 -6.04 -16.53
C ALA A 183 -8.90 -5.35 -17.22
N CYS A 184 -8.72 -4.83 -18.46
CA CYS A 184 -9.79 -4.23 -19.24
C CYS A 184 -10.93 -5.21 -19.59
N ARG A 185 -10.64 -6.51 -19.68
CA ARG A 185 -11.66 -7.54 -19.88
C ARG A 185 -12.54 -7.79 -18.66
N GLY A 186 -12.22 -7.12 -17.54
CA GLY A 186 -12.96 -7.26 -16.28
C GLY A 186 -12.74 -8.63 -15.63
N VAL A 187 -11.57 -9.23 -15.85
CA VAL A 187 -11.19 -10.46 -15.16
C VAL A 187 -11.17 -10.14 -13.66
N LYS A 188 -12.21 -10.63 -12.97
CA LYS A 188 -12.19 -10.63 -11.52
C LYS A 188 -11.07 -11.59 -11.12
N SER A 189 -10.15 -11.16 -10.26
CA SER A 189 -9.18 -12.08 -9.66
C SER A 189 -9.98 -13.17 -8.95
N GLY A 190 -10.21 -14.28 -9.66
CA GLY A 190 -10.96 -15.39 -9.10
C GLY A 190 -10.24 -15.93 -7.87
N SER A 191 -10.98 -16.51 -6.93
CA SER A 191 -10.39 -17.10 -5.72
C SER A 191 -9.23 -18.06 -6.03
N ALA A 192 -9.28 -18.77 -7.15
CA ALA A 192 -8.23 -19.67 -7.61
C ALA A 192 -6.90 -18.94 -7.92
N ILE A 193 -6.92 -17.80 -8.64
CA ILE A 193 -5.72 -17.02 -8.94
C ILE A 193 -5.09 -16.48 -7.65
N ASN A 194 -5.91 -16.03 -6.71
CA ASN A 194 -5.43 -15.57 -5.41
C ASN A 194 -4.81 -16.72 -4.57
N VAL A 195 -5.41 -17.91 -4.58
CA VAL A 195 -4.87 -19.07 -3.87
C VAL A 195 -3.54 -19.52 -4.49
N ILE A 196 -3.49 -19.70 -5.80
CA ILE A 196 -2.24 -20.06 -6.52
C ILE A 196 -1.17 -19.00 -6.28
N GLY A 197 -1.52 -17.72 -6.37
CA GLY A 197 -0.61 -16.62 -6.08
C GLY A 197 -0.10 -16.63 -4.64
N THR A 198 -0.94 -16.91 -3.66
CA THR A 198 -0.55 -17.01 -2.25
C THR A 198 0.37 -18.19 -2.00
N ILE A 199 0.09 -19.35 -2.58
CA ILE A 199 0.97 -20.53 -2.52
C ILE A 199 2.33 -20.20 -3.17
N GLY A 200 2.32 -19.62 -4.38
CA GLY A 200 3.53 -19.21 -5.09
C GLY A 200 4.38 -18.18 -4.34
N LYS A 201 3.76 -17.36 -3.48
CA LYS A 201 4.47 -16.39 -2.64
C LYS A 201 5.08 -17.02 -1.38
N ILE A 202 4.35 -17.87 -0.70
CA ILE A 202 4.70 -18.32 0.66
C ILE A 202 5.55 -19.59 0.63
N VAL A 203 5.22 -20.55 -0.24
CA VAL A 203 5.92 -21.85 -0.25
C VAL A 203 7.42 -21.71 -0.55
N PRO A 204 7.87 -20.98 -1.60
CA PRO A 204 9.31 -20.81 -1.85
C PRO A 204 10.04 -20.11 -0.70
N VAL A 205 9.38 -19.15 -0.05
CA VAL A 205 9.94 -18.42 1.10
C VAL A 205 10.12 -19.35 2.31
N LEU A 206 9.14 -20.20 2.59
CA LEU A 206 9.26 -21.18 3.67
C LEU A 206 10.34 -22.22 3.37
N ILE A 207 10.44 -22.69 2.12
CA ILE A 207 11.52 -23.59 1.69
C ILE A 207 12.87 -22.92 1.89
N PHE A 208 13.02 -21.64 1.49
CA PHE A 208 14.24 -20.87 1.69
C PHE A 208 14.63 -20.77 3.17
N ILE A 209 13.69 -20.42 4.04
CA ILE A 209 13.96 -20.33 5.49
C ILE A 209 14.42 -21.69 6.03
N VAL A 210 13.68 -22.76 5.75
CA VAL A 210 14.04 -24.12 6.24
C VAL A 210 15.40 -24.56 5.70
N ALA A 211 15.65 -24.33 4.41
CA ALA A 211 16.92 -24.67 3.77
C ALA A 211 18.11 -23.94 4.42
N LEU A 212 18.00 -22.61 4.61
CA LEU A 212 19.08 -21.85 5.23
C LEU A 212 19.31 -22.18 6.71
N MET A 213 18.26 -22.56 7.45
CA MET A 213 18.43 -23.04 8.82
C MET A 213 19.33 -24.28 8.90
N THR A 214 19.42 -25.10 7.86
CA THR A 214 20.30 -26.31 7.85
C THR A 214 21.77 -25.98 7.68
N VAL A 215 22.09 -24.82 7.11
CA VAL A 215 23.48 -24.39 6.80
C VAL A 215 23.91 -23.16 7.63
N PHE A 216 23.05 -22.69 8.53
CA PHE A 216 23.31 -21.54 9.38
C PHE A 216 24.45 -21.81 10.37
N GLN A 217 25.41 -20.91 10.45
CA GLN A 217 26.55 -20.96 11.34
C GLN A 217 26.57 -19.73 12.25
N LEU A 218 26.39 -19.97 13.54
CA LEU A 218 26.37 -18.90 14.56
C LEU A 218 27.70 -18.13 14.58
N GLY A 219 28.83 -18.79 14.32
CA GLY A 219 30.16 -18.14 14.24
C GLY A 219 30.19 -17.06 13.15
N VAL A 220 29.75 -17.40 11.94
CA VAL A 220 29.68 -16.47 10.80
C VAL A 220 28.73 -15.30 11.12
N PHE A 221 27.58 -15.61 11.71
CA PHE A 221 26.59 -14.62 12.09
C PHE A 221 27.12 -13.59 13.10
N LEU A 222 27.93 -14.01 14.06
CA LEU A 222 28.45 -13.15 15.13
C LEU A 222 29.73 -12.43 14.75
N GLU A 223 30.52 -12.94 13.80
CA GLU A 223 31.82 -12.39 13.44
C GLU A 223 31.70 -10.96 12.89
N GLY A 224 30.81 -10.70 11.99
CA GLY A 224 30.57 -9.36 11.44
C GLY A 224 29.25 -8.73 11.91
N PHE A 225 28.85 -8.97 13.17
CA PHE A 225 27.52 -8.61 13.66
C PHE A 225 27.17 -7.13 13.50
N TRP A 226 28.14 -6.23 13.70
CA TRP A 226 27.97 -4.79 13.51
C TRP A 226 28.57 -4.26 12.21
N GLY A 227 29.09 -5.17 11.37
CA GLY A 227 29.72 -4.86 10.09
C GLY A 227 31.24 -5.02 10.11
N TYR A 228 31.86 -4.65 8.98
CA TYR A 228 33.30 -4.70 8.79
C TYR A 228 33.82 -3.32 8.39
N ALA A 229 35.03 -2.98 8.85
CA ALA A 229 35.79 -1.85 8.35
C ALA A 229 36.34 -2.15 6.94
N LYS A 230 36.86 -1.13 6.26
CA LYS A 230 37.38 -1.27 4.88
C LYS A 230 38.58 -2.25 4.77
N ASP A 231 39.28 -2.46 5.87
CA ASP A 231 40.39 -3.42 6.02
C ASP A 231 39.94 -4.83 6.40
N GLY A 232 38.63 -5.09 6.45
CA GLY A 232 38.05 -6.37 6.78
C GLY A 232 37.99 -6.71 8.27
N ILE A 233 38.32 -5.76 9.16
CA ILE A 233 38.23 -5.95 10.60
C ILE A 233 36.77 -5.81 11.05
N ALA A 234 36.28 -6.76 11.86
CA ALA A 234 34.93 -6.72 12.41
C ALA A 234 34.79 -5.50 13.34
N LEU A 235 33.72 -4.73 13.13
CA LEU A 235 33.43 -3.53 13.92
C LEU A 235 32.76 -3.88 15.24
N SER A 236 33.12 -3.12 16.29
CA SER A 236 32.38 -3.10 17.55
C SER A 236 31.13 -2.21 17.42
N PHE A 237 30.21 -2.35 18.38
CA PHE A 237 29.01 -1.50 18.43
C PHE A 237 29.37 -0.02 18.49
N ASN A 238 28.88 0.74 17.51
CA ASN A 238 28.88 2.20 17.51
C ASN A 238 27.47 2.68 17.13
N PHE A 239 26.87 3.49 17.99
CA PHE A 239 25.48 3.95 17.79
C PHE A 239 25.30 4.74 16.49
N GLY A 240 26.26 5.61 16.14
CA GLY A 240 26.19 6.42 14.91
C GLY A 240 26.23 5.55 13.66
N ASP A 241 27.15 4.60 13.61
CA ASP A 241 27.31 3.68 12.47
C ASP A 241 26.08 2.77 12.32
N VAL A 242 25.57 2.24 13.44
CA VAL A 242 24.35 1.42 13.43
C VAL A 242 23.15 2.22 12.94
N MET A 243 22.95 3.45 13.41
CA MET A 243 21.85 4.30 12.96
C MET A 243 22.01 4.76 11.50
N GLY A 244 23.23 4.91 11.01
CA GLY A 244 23.52 5.13 9.60
C GLY A 244 23.07 3.95 8.74
N GLN A 245 23.46 2.73 9.12
CA GLN A 245 23.04 1.49 8.47
C GLN A 245 21.50 1.31 8.52
N VAL A 246 20.89 1.53 9.70
CA VAL A 246 19.43 1.48 9.87
C VAL A 246 18.73 2.46 8.92
N SER A 247 19.21 3.69 8.83
CA SER A 247 18.61 4.69 7.91
C SER A 247 18.68 4.24 6.46
N GLY A 248 19.77 3.59 6.05
CA GLY A 248 19.91 3.02 4.70
C GLY A 248 18.88 1.93 4.35
N THR A 249 18.34 1.23 5.35
CA THR A 249 17.32 0.19 5.11
C THR A 249 15.88 0.69 5.13
N MET A 250 15.63 1.94 5.53
CA MET A 250 14.26 2.42 5.78
C MET A 250 13.38 2.42 4.54
N MET A 251 13.95 2.64 3.35
CA MET A 251 13.17 2.67 2.11
C MET A 251 12.67 1.29 1.73
N ILE A 252 13.53 0.28 1.74
CA ILE A 252 13.11 -1.10 1.46
C ILE A 252 12.11 -1.61 2.51
N THR A 253 12.35 -1.33 3.80
CA THR A 253 11.42 -1.76 4.85
C THR A 253 10.05 -1.08 4.71
N LEU A 254 10.00 0.21 4.37
CA LEU A 254 8.76 0.93 4.08
C LEU A 254 8.04 0.33 2.86
N PHE A 255 8.77 0.10 1.76
CA PHE A 255 8.20 -0.50 0.54
C PHE A 255 7.52 -1.83 0.81
N LEU A 256 8.13 -2.69 1.61
CA LEU A 256 7.58 -4.00 1.96
C LEU A 256 6.31 -3.94 2.79
N PHE A 257 6.10 -2.86 3.55
CA PHE A 257 4.87 -2.64 4.31
C PHE A 257 3.83 -1.81 3.56
N THR A 258 4.09 -1.37 2.33
CA THR A 258 3.03 -0.79 1.49
C THR A 258 1.95 -1.83 1.24
N GLY A 259 0.69 -1.42 1.35
CA GLY A 259 -0.46 -2.33 1.34
C GLY A 259 -1.01 -2.68 2.72
N ILE A 260 -0.37 -2.23 3.82
CA ILE A 260 -0.89 -2.40 5.19
C ILE A 260 -2.26 -1.73 5.37
N GLU A 261 -2.53 -0.67 4.64
CA GLU A 261 -3.81 0.02 4.54
C GLU A 261 -4.90 -0.85 3.89
N GLY A 262 -4.54 -1.83 3.07
CA GLY A 262 -5.44 -2.76 2.42
C GLY A 262 -6.29 -3.58 3.40
N ALA A 263 -5.78 -3.81 4.61
CA ALA A 263 -6.53 -4.46 5.68
C ALA A 263 -7.81 -3.69 6.07
N VAL A 264 -7.80 -2.37 5.95
CA VAL A 264 -8.97 -1.52 6.20
C VAL A 264 -9.94 -1.57 5.02
N VAL A 265 -9.44 -1.71 3.80
CA VAL A 265 -10.25 -1.81 2.57
C VAL A 265 -11.12 -3.07 2.57
N VAL A 266 -10.59 -4.21 3.06
CA VAL A 266 -11.36 -5.47 3.17
C VAL A 266 -12.26 -5.56 4.41
N SER A 267 -12.32 -4.50 5.21
CA SER A 267 -13.17 -4.47 6.42
C SER A 267 -14.67 -4.70 6.14
N GLY A 268 -15.13 -4.37 4.93
CA GLY A 268 -16.51 -4.63 4.47
C GLY A 268 -16.86 -6.12 4.29
N GLU A 269 -15.87 -7.01 4.14
CA GLU A 269 -16.05 -8.45 3.94
C GLU A 269 -15.95 -9.25 5.24
N ALA A 270 -15.64 -8.60 6.36
CA ALA A 270 -15.44 -9.22 7.65
C ALA A 270 -16.75 -9.58 8.34
N LYS A 271 -16.77 -10.67 9.13
CA LYS A 271 -17.89 -11.00 10.00
C LYS A 271 -18.11 -9.95 11.08
N THR A 272 -17.03 -9.47 11.70
CA THR A 272 -17.05 -8.42 12.72
C THR A 272 -15.87 -7.48 12.58
N GLN A 273 -16.01 -6.23 13.06
CA GLN A 273 -14.88 -5.27 13.15
C GLN A 273 -13.77 -5.77 14.09
N SER A 274 -14.11 -6.59 15.08
CA SER A 274 -13.13 -7.26 15.95
C SER A 274 -12.23 -8.21 15.15
N ASP A 275 -12.80 -8.94 14.18
CA ASP A 275 -12.06 -9.89 13.34
C ASP A 275 -11.06 -9.16 12.44
N VAL A 276 -11.44 -8.00 11.87
CA VAL A 276 -10.54 -7.13 11.10
C VAL A 276 -9.34 -6.70 11.96
N SER A 277 -9.62 -6.21 13.16
CA SER A 277 -8.58 -5.75 14.08
C SER A 277 -7.60 -6.87 14.45
N LYS A 278 -8.11 -8.07 14.77
CA LYS A 278 -7.29 -9.24 15.10
C LYS A 278 -6.47 -9.70 13.89
N ALA A 279 -7.10 -9.80 12.73
CA ALA A 279 -6.45 -10.24 11.50
C ALA A 279 -5.32 -9.29 11.07
N THR A 280 -5.54 -7.98 11.17
CA THR A 280 -4.50 -6.97 10.89
C THR A 280 -3.32 -7.12 11.83
N THR A 281 -3.58 -7.26 13.14
CA THR A 281 -2.52 -7.45 14.14
C THR A 281 -1.71 -8.73 13.89
N ILE A 282 -2.39 -9.86 13.72
CA ILE A 282 -1.75 -11.15 13.51
C ILE A 282 -0.97 -11.14 12.18
N GLY A 283 -1.60 -10.66 11.10
CA GLY A 283 -0.96 -10.56 9.79
C GLY A 283 0.28 -9.67 9.81
N PHE A 284 0.20 -8.51 10.48
CA PHE A 284 1.34 -7.61 10.64
C PHE A 284 2.51 -8.29 11.37
N VAL A 285 2.26 -8.94 12.51
CA VAL A 285 3.31 -9.62 13.29
C VAL A 285 3.93 -10.76 12.48
N ILE A 286 3.11 -11.57 11.80
CA ILE A 286 3.62 -12.68 10.96
C ILE A 286 4.50 -12.12 9.84
N VAL A 287 4.09 -11.08 9.15
CA VAL A 287 4.85 -10.48 8.04
C VAL A 287 6.14 -9.83 8.54
N LEU A 288 6.09 -9.11 9.66
CA LEU A 288 7.28 -8.53 10.28
C LEU A 288 8.31 -9.60 10.62
N LEU A 289 7.89 -10.70 11.26
CA LEU A 289 8.78 -11.81 11.58
C LEU A 289 9.31 -12.49 10.31
N LEU A 290 8.45 -12.71 9.31
CA LEU A 290 8.84 -13.32 8.04
C LEU A 290 9.92 -12.50 7.34
N TYR A 291 9.74 -11.20 7.21
CA TYR A 291 10.71 -10.30 6.59
C TYR A 291 12.02 -10.24 7.38
N SER A 292 11.93 -10.15 8.71
CA SER A 292 13.11 -10.16 9.58
C SER A 292 13.94 -11.45 9.41
N VAL A 293 13.27 -12.60 9.42
CA VAL A 293 13.96 -13.89 9.25
C VAL A 293 14.58 -14.02 7.87
N VAL A 294 13.84 -13.67 6.80
CA VAL A 294 14.31 -13.78 5.42
C VAL A 294 15.54 -12.91 5.16
N SER A 295 15.60 -11.71 5.75
CA SER A 295 16.75 -10.81 5.54
C SER A 295 17.96 -11.15 6.41
N VAL A 296 17.74 -11.59 7.65
CA VAL A 296 18.79 -11.80 8.64
C VAL A 296 19.43 -13.20 8.52
N LEU A 297 18.64 -14.22 8.17
CA LEU A 297 19.09 -15.61 8.14
C LEU A 297 20.27 -15.85 7.17
N PRO A 298 20.35 -15.26 5.97
CA PRO A 298 21.50 -15.40 5.07
C PRO A 298 22.83 -14.93 5.68
N LEU A 299 22.80 -13.99 6.62
CA LEU A 299 23.99 -13.47 7.28
C LEU A 299 24.65 -14.46 8.27
N GLY A 300 24.01 -15.60 8.52
CA GLY A 300 24.65 -16.75 9.18
C GLY A 300 25.34 -17.71 8.23
N VAL A 301 25.34 -17.40 6.91
CA VAL A 301 25.96 -18.24 5.86
C VAL A 301 26.99 -17.43 5.07
N TYR A 302 26.79 -16.13 4.94
CA TYR A 302 27.57 -15.18 4.14
C TYR A 302 27.85 -13.91 4.92
N THR A 303 28.85 -13.14 4.51
CA THR A 303 29.01 -11.76 4.95
C THR A 303 27.94 -10.86 4.35
N SER A 304 27.69 -9.70 4.95
CA SER A 304 26.76 -8.71 4.38
C SER A 304 27.22 -8.23 2.99
N ALA A 305 28.52 -8.12 2.77
CA ALA A 305 29.07 -7.73 1.47
C ALA A 305 28.80 -8.80 0.38
N ASP A 306 28.93 -10.09 0.71
CA ASP A 306 28.63 -11.18 -0.22
C ASP A 306 27.14 -11.19 -0.60
N VAL A 307 26.25 -11.05 0.40
CA VAL A 307 24.81 -11.01 0.14
C VAL A 307 24.42 -9.76 -0.67
N ALA A 308 25.02 -8.60 -0.40
CA ALA A 308 24.82 -7.37 -1.16
C ALA A 308 25.24 -7.47 -2.63
N ALA A 309 26.24 -8.31 -2.93
CA ALA A 309 26.75 -8.54 -4.29
C ALA A 309 25.98 -9.62 -5.07
N MET A 310 25.00 -10.28 -4.45
CA MET A 310 24.22 -11.33 -5.12
C MET A 310 23.33 -10.77 -6.23
N ALA A 311 23.14 -11.59 -7.28
CA ALA A 311 22.26 -11.23 -8.39
C ALA A 311 20.77 -11.26 -7.98
N ASP A 312 19.96 -10.50 -8.67
CA ASP A 312 18.50 -10.49 -8.51
C ASP A 312 17.87 -11.72 -9.21
N PRO A 313 16.89 -12.37 -8.59
CA PRO A 313 16.43 -12.26 -7.21
C PRO A 313 17.44 -12.90 -6.22
N SER A 314 17.87 -12.16 -5.22
CA SER A 314 18.94 -12.62 -4.31
C SER A 314 18.59 -13.93 -3.57
N MET A 315 17.33 -14.15 -3.25
CA MET A 315 16.87 -15.41 -2.68
C MET A 315 17.14 -16.60 -3.62
N ALA A 316 16.98 -16.42 -4.94
CA ALA A 316 17.29 -17.47 -5.92
C ALA A 316 18.80 -17.70 -6.05
N ALA A 317 19.60 -16.63 -6.05
CA ALA A 317 21.05 -16.71 -6.10
C ALA A 317 21.63 -17.44 -4.88
N ILE A 318 21.15 -17.14 -3.67
CA ILE A 318 21.52 -17.84 -2.43
C ILE A 318 21.16 -19.32 -2.51
N MET A 319 19.95 -19.64 -3.00
CA MET A 319 19.51 -21.03 -3.12
C MET A 319 20.30 -21.79 -4.19
N GLN A 320 20.71 -21.12 -5.25
CA GLN A 320 21.58 -21.73 -6.28
C GLN A 320 22.96 -22.07 -5.72
N ASP A 321 23.57 -21.15 -5.00
CA ASP A 321 24.91 -21.33 -4.44
C ASP A 321 24.97 -22.49 -3.43
N ARG A 322 23.96 -22.65 -2.58
CA ARG A 322 23.94 -23.64 -1.50
C ARG A 322 23.26 -24.95 -1.84
N PHE A 323 22.26 -24.94 -2.72
CA PHE A 323 21.40 -26.09 -3.01
C PHE A 323 21.29 -26.38 -4.50
N GLY A 324 22.14 -25.72 -5.33
CA GLY A 324 22.21 -25.92 -6.76
C GLY A 324 20.95 -25.50 -7.51
N ASP A 325 20.81 -25.94 -8.75
CA ASP A 325 19.74 -25.52 -9.66
C ASP A 325 18.35 -25.82 -9.15
N VAL A 326 18.15 -26.90 -8.38
CA VAL A 326 16.84 -27.22 -7.81
C VAL A 326 16.35 -26.09 -6.88
N GLY A 327 17.25 -25.57 -6.03
CA GLY A 327 16.95 -24.44 -5.16
C GLY A 327 16.60 -23.19 -5.93
N ALA A 328 17.39 -22.86 -6.95
CA ALA A 328 17.16 -21.71 -7.82
C ALA A 328 15.84 -21.80 -8.59
N VAL A 329 15.53 -22.96 -9.17
CA VAL A 329 14.27 -23.18 -9.92
C VAL A 329 13.05 -22.98 -9.02
N ILE A 330 13.05 -23.53 -7.81
CA ILE A 330 11.94 -23.39 -6.86
C ILE A 330 11.64 -21.90 -6.60
N VAL A 331 12.70 -21.11 -6.36
CA VAL A 331 12.52 -19.67 -6.05
C VAL A 331 12.12 -18.91 -7.31
N ASN A 332 12.79 -19.09 -8.45
CA ASN A 332 12.46 -18.33 -9.67
C ASN A 332 11.05 -18.64 -10.20
N VAL A 333 10.59 -19.90 -10.15
CA VAL A 333 9.20 -20.25 -10.45
C VAL A 333 8.24 -19.56 -9.47
N GLY A 334 8.60 -19.56 -8.18
CA GLY A 334 7.84 -18.85 -7.15
C GLY A 334 7.73 -17.35 -7.43
N VAL A 335 8.81 -16.69 -7.82
CA VAL A 335 8.82 -15.27 -8.24
C VAL A 335 7.85 -15.04 -9.39
N VAL A 336 7.95 -15.83 -10.46
CA VAL A 336 7.09 -15.68 -11.64
C VAL A 336 5.61 -15.80 -11.26
N VAL A 337 5.25 -16.84 -10.51
CA VAL A 337 3.86 -17.06 -10.07
C VAL A 337 3.38 -15.95 -9.14
N ALA A 338 4.21 -15.57 -8.16
CA ALA A 338 3.90 -14.53 -7.17
C ALA A 338 3.69 -13.16 -7.84
N VAL A 339 4.63 -12.78 -8.70
CA VAL A 339 4.62 -11.47 -9.35
C VAL A 339 3.45 -11.36 -10.32
N LEU A 340 3.24 -12.34 -11.21
CA LEU A 340 2.12 -12.31 -12.17
C LEU A 340 0.76 -12.24 -11.47
N SER A 341 0.56 -13.05 -10.43
CA SER A 341 -0.69 -13.05 -9.67
C SER A 341 -0.94 -11.71 -8.95
N SER A 342 0.10 -11.13 -8.37
CA SER A 342 0.02 -9.82 -7.69
C SER A 342 -0.19 -8.68 -8.67
N TRP A 343 0.48 -8.71 -9.81
CA TRP A 343 0.42 -7.66 -10.83
C TRP A 343 -1.01 -7.35 -11.26
N LEU A 344 -1.78 -8.39 -11.61
CA LEU A 344 -3.17 -8.21 -12.04
C LEU A 344 -4.04 -7.59 -10.94
N VAL A 345 -3.86 -8.03 -9.70
CA VAL A 345 -4.61 -7.49 -8.54
C VAL A 345 -4.27 -6.02 -8.33
N TRP A 346 -2.98 -5.69 -8.31
CA TRP A 346 -2.52 -4.32 -8.13
C TRP A 346 -2.90 -3.39 -9.28
N MET A 347 -2.88 -3.87 -10.54
CA MET A 347 -3.39 -3.12 -11.69
C MET A 347 -4.85 -2.70 -11.52
N LEU A 348 -5.70 -3.60 -11.03
CA LEU A 348 -7.11 -3.30 -10.78
C LEU A 348 -7.29 -2.31 -9.63
N MET A 349 -6.54 -2.48 -8.54
CA MET A 349 -6.60 -1.60 -7.36
C MET A 349 -6.09 -0.19 -7.68
N LEU A 350 -4.99 -0.09 -8.36
CA LEU A 350 -4.32 1.16 -8.71
C LEU A 350 -5.18 2.04 -9.63
N ALA A 351 -6.00 1.43 -10.51
CA ALA A 351 -6.92 2.17 -11.37
C ALA A 351 -8.12 2.79 -10.61
N GLN A 352 -8.43 2.30 -9.40
CA GLN A 352 -9.54 2.82 -8.57
C GLN A 352 -9.21 4.18 -7.96
N MET A 353 -7.95 4.44 -7.60
CA MET A 353 -7.58 5.69 -6.95
C MET A 353 -7.88 6.94 -7.80
N PRO A 354 -7.42 7.02 -9.08
CA PRO A 354 -7.78 8.14 -9.94
C PRO A 354 -9.29 8.19 -10.28
N LEU A 355 -9.96 7.03 -10.34
CA LEU A 355 -11.41 6.96 -10.54
C LEU A 355 -12.17 7.68 -9.42
N PHE A 356 -11.87 7.33 -8.14
CA PHE A 356 -12.53 7.95 -7.00
C PHE A 356 -12.18 9.43 -6.90
N ALA A 357 -10.91 9.78 -7.04
CA ALA A 357 -10.45 11.18 -7.03
C ALA A 357 -11.09 12.03 -8.15
N ALA A 358 -11.37 11.44 -9.32
CA ALA A 358 -12.08 12.12 -10.40
C ALA A 358 -13.58 12.28 -10.12
N ARG A 359 -14.22 11.33 -9.43
CA ARG A 359 -15.61 11.44 -8.99
C ARG A 359 -15.79 12.54 -7.94
N ASP A 360 -14.80 12.70 -7.08
CA ASP A 360 -14.77 13.75 -6.05
C ASP A 360 -14.31 15.12 -6.60
N GLY A 361 -14.03 15.22 -7.91
CA GLY A 361 -13.65 16.45 -8.59
C GLY A 361 -12.20 16.90 -8.36
N ILE A 362 -11.36 16.01 -7.83
CA ILE A 362 -9.94 16.25 -7.53
C ILE A 362 -9.07 15.97 -8.78
N PHE A 363 -9.41 14.93 -9.55
CA PHE A 363 -8.79 14.57 -10.81
C PHE A 363 -9.66 14.97 -12.01
N PRO A 364 -9.09 15.04 -13.23
CA PRO A 364 -9.86 15.30 -14.44
C PRO A 364 -10.99 14.28 -14.65
N LYS A 365 -12.18 14.73 -15.05
CA LYS A 365 -13.39 13.90 -15.21
C LYS A 365 -13.20 12.67 -16.09
N ARG A 366 -12.24 12.72 -17.04
CA ARG A 366 -11.93 11.58 -17.93
C ARG A 366 -11.47 10.34 -17.17
N PHE A 367 -10.82 10.49 -16.01
CA PHE A 367 -10.39 9.38 -15.16
C PHE A 367 -11.57 8.62 -14.52
N ALA A 368 -12.76 9.23 -14.46
CA ALA A 368 -13.98 8.57 -14.00
C ALA A 368 -14.65 7.68 -15.05
N ARG A 369 -14.15 7.65 -16.29
CA ARG A 369 -14.71 6.82 -17.36
C ARG A 369 -14.46 5.34 -17.11
N GLN A 370 -15.53 4.57 -17.26
CA GLN A 370 -15.51 3.11 -17.15
C GLN A 370 -15.94 2.51 -18.50
N ASN A 371 -15.42 1.32 -18.83
CA ASN A 371 -15.86 0.56 -19.99
C ASN A 371 -17.21 -0.15 -19.72
N SER A 372 -17.75 -0.88 -20.72
CA SER A 372 -19.01 -1.63 -20.61
C SER A 372 -19.03 -2.68 -19.51
N LYS A 373 -17.86 -3.07 -18.97
CA LYS A 373 -17.70 -4.03 -17.88
C LYS A 373 -17.49 -3.36 -16.51
N GLY A 374 -17.60 -2.03 -16.44
CA GLY A 374 -17.43 -1.26 -15.20
C GLY A 374 -15.95 -1.06 -14.79
N VAL A 375 -14.99 -1.38 -15.66
CA VAL A 375 -13.56 -1.18 -15.39
C VAL A 375 -13.17 0.26 -15.74
N PRO A 376 -12.41 0.97 -14.87
CA PRO A 376 -11.94 2.33 -15.14
C PRO A 376 -10.79 2.33 -16.17
N SER A 377 -11.14 2.08 -17.44
CA SER A 377 -10.19 1.84 -18.52
C SER A 377 -9.27 3.01 -18.82
N TYR A 378 -9.74 4.25 -18.65
CA TYR A 378 -8.92 5.44 -18.86
C TYR A 378 -7.85 5.59 -17.76
N SER A 379 -8.23 5.40 -16.48
CA SER A 379 -7.27 5.37 -15.36
C SER A 379 -6.25 4.26 -15.54
N LEU A 380 -6.72 3.07 -15.95
CA LEU A 380 -5.87 1.91 -16.19
C LEU A 380 -4.87 2.15 -17.33
N LEU A 381 -5.31 2.78 -18.42
CA LEU A 381 -4.44 3.14 -19.54
C LEU A 381 -3.30 4.06 -19.08
N TRP A 382 -3.63 5.16 -18.37
CA TRP A 382 -2.59 6.08 -17.89
C TRP A 382 -1.68 5.45 -16.85
N SER A 383 -2.19 4.58 -15.99
CA SER A 383 -1.34 3.78 -15.10
C SER A 383 -0.36 2.92 -15.88
N THR A 384 -0.83 2.25 -16.95
CA THR A 384 0.02 1.42 -17.82
C THR A 384 1.07 2.26 -18.54
N VAL A 385 0.71 3.47 -18.99
CA VAL A 385 1.66 4.41 -19.64
C VAL A 385 2.75 4.86 -18.64
N VAL A 386 2.38 5.15 -17.38
CA VAL A 386 3.34 5.52 -16.34
C VAL A 386 4.27 4.33 -16.03
N ILE A 387 3.73 3.11 -15.91
CA ILE A 387 4.53 1.90 -15.70
C ILE A 387 5.50 1.70 -16.88
N GLN A 388 5.01 1.82 -18.13
CA GLN A 388 5.85 1.69 -19.32
C GLN A 388 6.98 2.71 -19.35
N ALA A 389 6.68 3.98 -19.03
CA ALA A 389 7.70 5.03 -18.95
C ALA A 389 8.73 4.73 -17.84
N GLY A 390 8.28 4.21 -16.71
CA GLY A 390 9.15 3.76 -15.63
C GLY A 390 10.05 2.58 -16.02
N LEU A 391 9.53 1.59 -16.76
CA LEU A 391 10.32 0.47 -17.29
C LEU A 391 11.41 0.95 -18.27
N VAL A 392 11.06 1.88 -19.16
CA VAL A 392 12.04 2.48 -20.05
C VAL A 392 13.09 3.26 -19.23
N ALA A 393 12.67 4.07 -18.27
CA ALA A 393 13.60 4.83 -17.42
C ALA A 393 14.52 3.89 -16.62
N SER A 394 14.00 2.82 -16.03
CA SER A 394 14.79 1.88 -15.23
C SER A 394 15.89 1.17 -16.04
N HIS A 395 15.66 0.95 -17.34
CA HIS A 395 16.67 0.38 -18.23
C HIS A 395 17.92 1.27 -18.41
N PHE A 396 17.76 2.59 -18.27
CA PHE A 396 18.86 3.56 -18.39
C PHE A 396 19.45 3.99 -17.03
N MET A 397 18.94 3.45 -15.92
CA MET A 397 19.46 3.77 -14.59
C MET A 397 20.80 3.10 -14.35
N ALA A 398 21.73 3.82 -13.73
CA ALA A 398 22.98 3.25 -13.25
C ALA A 398 22.74 2.52 -11.91
N GLY A 399 23.44 1.40 -11.69
CA GLY A 399 23.32 0.61 -10.47
C GLY A 399 22.19 -0.43 -10.53
N ASN A 400 21.75 -0.89 -9.36
CA ASN A 400 20.67 -1.86 -9.26
C ASN A 400 19.33 -1.17 -9.52
N ALA A 401 18.72 -1.44 -10.69
CA ALA A 401 17.45 -0.85 -11.08
C ALA A 401 16.31 -1.19 -10.11
N TRP A 402 16.35 -2.39 -9.49
CA TRP A 402 15.37 -2.79 -8.48
C TRP A 402 15.39 -1.83 -7.28
N ASP A 403 16.55 -1.62 -6.66
CA ASP A 403 16.67 -0.80 -5.46
C ASP A 403 16.25 0.65 -5.72
N VAL A 404 16.69 1.24 -6.84
CA VAL A 404 16.31 2.62 -7.22
C VAL A 404 14.80 2.77 -7.40
N VAL A 405 14.16 1.82 -8.08
CA VAL A 405 12.69 1.85 -8.31
C VAL A 405 11.93 1.67 -6.99
N VAL A 406 12.40 0.79 -6.11
CA VAL A 406 11.83 0.57 -4.79
C VAL A 406 11.92 1.83 -3.93
N ASP A 407 13.08 2.48 -3.91
CA ASP A 407 13.29 3.71 -3.14
C ASP A 407 12.41 4.87 -3.64
N ILE A 408 12.28 5.04 -4.95
CA ILE A 408 11.38 6.05 -5.53
C ILE A 408 9.92 5.73 -5.17
N SER A 409 9.52 4.46 -5.24
CA SER A 409 8.18 4.06 -4.83
C SER A 409 7.94 4.37 -3.35
N ALA A 410 8.87 3.99 -2.47
CA ALA A 410 8.77 4.22 -1.04
C ALA A 410 8.63 5.71 -0.70
N VAL A 411 9.49 6.57 -1.27
CA VAL A 411 9.46 8.01 -0.97
C VAL A 411 8.17 8.67 -1.45
N MET A 412 7.59 8.22 -2.56
CA MET A 412 6.30 8.72 -3.05
C MET A 412 5.12 8.33 -2.14
N CYS A 413 5.23 7.26 -1.36
CA CYS A 413 4.21 6.82 -0.42
C CYS A 413 4.25 7.58 0.92
N MET A 414 5.41 8.08 1.34
CA MET A 414 5.61 8.70 2.66
C MET A 414 4.64 9.84 2.98
N PRO A 415 4.36 10.81 2.09
CA PRO A 415 3.43 11.89 2.39
C PRO A 415 2.02 11.39 2.72
N CYS A 416 1.63 10.26 2.16
CA CYS A 416 0.35 9.60 2.44
C CYS A 416 0.27 9.17 3.92
N TYR A 417 1.27 8.44 4.40
CA TYR A 417 1.31 7.97 5.79
C TYR A 417 1.45 9.13 6.77
N MET A 418 2.31 10.11 6.46
CA MET A 418 2.48 11.31 7.27
C MET A 418 1.19 12.10 7.42
N THR A 419 0.48 12.38 6.32
CA THR A 419 -0.76 13.17 6.37
C THR A 419 -1.89 12.44 7.10
N CYS A 420 -1.98 11.11 6.99
CA CYS A 420 -2.95 10.32 7.74
C CYS A 420 -2.66 10.34 9.25
N ALA A 421 -1.38 10.20 9.65
CA ALA A 421 -0.98 10.29 11.06
C ALA A 421 -1.22 11.70 11.64
N LEU A 422 -0.86 12.74 10.90
CA LEU A 422 -1.15 14.14 11.25
C LEU A 422 -2.66 14.41 11.35
N TYR A 423 -3.48 13.83 10.47
CA TYR A 423 -4.92 13.99 10.53
C TYR A 423 -5.51 13.30 11.76
N LEU A 424 -5.05 12.09 12.09
CA LEU A 424 -5.46 11.42 13.34
C LEU A 424 -5.08 12.25 14.57
N TRP A 425 -3.85 12.80 14.60
CA TRP A 425 -3.41 13.71 15.66
C TRP A 425 -4.35 14.92 15.77
N LYS A 426 -4.65 15.59 14.64
CA LYS A 426 -5.56 16.74 14.60
C LYS A 426 -6.95 16.39 15.11
N VAL A 427 -7.54 15.28 14.68
CA VAL A 427 -8.86 14.81 15.12
C VAL A 427 -8.85 14.52 16.62
N ALA A 428 -7.87 13.79 17.11
CA ALA A 428 -7.76 13.46 18.52
C ALA A 428 -7.51 14.69 19.42
N TRP A 429 -6.88 15.74 18.87
CA TRP A 429 -6.61 16.97 19.64
C TRP A 429 -7.83 17.92 19.65
N LYS A 430 -8.44 18.16 18.48
CA LYS A 430 -9.37 19.30 18.27
C LYS A 430 -10.83 18.91 18.10
N GLU A 431 -11.13 17.69 17.69
CA GLU A 431 -12.50 17.29 17.37
C GLU A 431 -13.15 16.50 18.52
N GLN A 432 -14.48 16.41 18.48
CA GLN A 432 -15.21 15.53 19.39
C GLN A 432 -14.90 14.07 19.03
N TRP A 433 -14.53 13.30 20.06
CA TRP A 433 -14.23 11.88 19.90
C TRP A 433 -15.52 11.08 20.07
N PRO A 434 -15.90 10.22 19.12
CA PRO A 434 -17.11 9.43 19.24
C PRO A 434 -17.04 8.48 20.45
N GLU A 435 -18.15 8.33 21.18
CA GLU A 435 -18.20 7.51 22.40
C GLU A 435 -18.24 6.01 22.11
N ASP A 436 -18.77 5.63 20.95
CA ASP A 436 -18.96 4.24 20.51
C ASP A 436 -17.72 3.60 19.87
N VAL A 437 -16.61 4.35 19.78
CA VAL A 437 -15.34 3.89 19.20
C VAL A 437 -14.53 3.09 20.23
N ARG A 438 -14.04 1.92 19.81
CA ARG A 438 -13.24 1.02 20.67
C ARG A 438 -11.95 1.65 21.19
N PHE A 439 -11.37 2.62 20.47
CA PHE A 439 -10.10 3.26 20.82
C PHE A 439 -10.33 4.52 21.66
N SER A 440 -9.61 4.66 22.75
CA SER A 440 -9.66 5.89 23.55
C SER A 440 -9.02 7.08 22.80
N ARG A 441 -9.47 8.29 23.09
CA ARG A 441 -8.93 9.54 22.55
C ARG A 441 -7.41 9.65 22.81
N LYS A 442 -6.94 9.21 24.00
CA LYS A 442 -5.51 9.20 24.36
C LYS A 442 -4.72 8.27 23.44
N ASN A 443 -5.27 7.10 23.13
CA ASN A 443 -4.69 6.16 22.17
C ASN A 443 -4.60 6.76 20.76
N GLY A 444 -5.67 7.44 20.30
CA GLY A 444 -5.66 8.16 19.03
C GLY A 444 -4.59 9.25 18.98
N LEU A 445 -4.46 10.03 20.04
CA LEU A 445 -3.45 11.09 20.16
C LEU A 445 -2.03 10.52 20.12
N ALA A 446 -1.74 9.52 20.95
CA ALA A 446 -0.42 8.87 20.98
C ALA A 446 -0.07 8.24 19.63
N THR A 447 -1.03 7.53 19.00
CA THR A 447 -0.83 6.92 17.68
C THR A 447 -0.54 7.97 16.61
N GLY A 448 -1.28 9.07 16.58
CA GLY A 448 -1.06 10.14 15.61
C GLY A 448 0.29 10.83 15.78
N ILE A 449 0.72 11.10 17.02
CA ILE A 449 2.02 11.71 17.30
C ILE A 449 3.16 10.77 16.90
N ILE A 450 3.16 9.53 17.41
CA ILE A 450 4.25 8.57 17.15
C ILE A 450 4.32 8.23 15.66
N GLY A 451 3.17 8.01 15.00
CA GLY A 451 3.12 7.78 13.56
C GLY A 451 3.66 8.95 12.74
N THR A 452 3.40 10.19 13.17
CA THR A 452 3.96 11.40 12.55
C THR A 452 5.47 11.49 12.73
N VAL A 453 5.97 11.26 13.95
CA VAL A 453 7.42 11.27 14.24
C VAL A 453 8.14 10.20 13.42
N PHE A 454 7.56 9.00 13.33
CA PHE A 454 8.13 7.93 12.51
C PHE A 454 8.13 8.31 11.02
N ALA A 455 7.03 8.87 10.49
CA ALA A 455 6.98 9.34 9.11
C ALA A 455 8.02 10.45 8.80
N LEU A 456 8.27 11.35 9.75
CA LEU A 456 9.34 12.35 9.64
C LEU A 456 10.74 11.70 9.64
N TYR A 457 10.94 10.67 10.45
CA TYR A 457 12.18 9.88 10.42
C TYR A 457 12.39 9.20 9.06
N LEU A 458 11.34 8.62 8.47
CA LEU A 458 11.41 8.03 7.13
C LEU A 458 11.80 9.07 6.06
N ILE A 459 11.23 10.29 6.14
CA ILE A 459 11.58 11.39 5.23
C ILE A 459 13.07 11.76 5.40
N TYR A 460 13.56 11.85 6.62
CA TYR A 460 14.98 12.07 6.88
C TYR A 460 15.85 10.95 6.29
N ALA A 461 15.48 9.68 6.53
CA ALA A 461 16.21 8.51 6.10
C ALA A 461 16.25 8.34 4.56
N SER A 462 15.27 8.88 3.82
CA SER A 462 15.26 8.80 2.35
C SER A 462 16.38 9.58 1.67
N GLY A 463 16.95 10.56 2.36
CA GLY A 463 17.99 11.42 1.82
C GLY A 463 17.51 12.43 0.79
N LEU A 464 18.36 13.42 0.53
CA LEU A 464 18.00 14.57 -0.32
C LEU A 464 17.70 14.18 -1.77
N THR A 465 18.44 13.22 -2.32
CA THR A 465 18.30 12.78 -3.72
C THR A 465 16.90 12.27 -4.02
N TYR A 466 16.40 11.33 -3.22
CA TYR A 466 15.07 10.77 -3.42
C TYR A 466 13.96 11.76 -3.10
N LEU A 467 14.17 12.67 -2.14
CA LEU A 467 13.23 13.76 -1.88
C LEU A 467 13.10 14.72 -3.07
N LEU A 468 14.20 15.04 -3.75
CA LEU A 468 14.18 15.86 -4.96
C LEU A 468 13.47 15.13 -6.12
N ILE A 469 13.72 13.84 -6.30
CA ILE A 469 13.03 13.02 -7.30
C ILE A 469 11.51 13.03 -7.01
N ALA A 470 11.12 12.82 -5.77
CA ALA A 470 9.72 12.87 -5.37
C ALA A 470 9.11 14.26 -5.61
N ALA A 471 9.80 15.33 -5.25
CA ALA A 471 9.33 16.70 -5.48
C ALA A 471 9.07 16.98 -6.97
N VAL A 472 9.98 16.55 -7.85
CA VAL A 472 9.78 16.64 -9.30
C VAL A 472 8.60 15.81 -9.76
N ALA A 473 8.46 14.56 -9.28
CA ALA A 473 7.34 13.69 -9.61
C ALA A 473 6.01 14.30 -9.17
N TYR A 474 5.93 14.89 -7.97
CA TYR A 474 4.74 15.61 -7.50
C TYR A 474 4.45 16.87 -8.34
N ALA A 475 5.48 17.62 -8.74
CA ALA A 475 5.32 18.82 -9.58
C ALA A 475 4.71 18.48 -10.95
N ILE A 476 5.10 17.36 -11.55
CA ILE A 476 4.51 16.84 -12.81
C ILE A 476 2.99 16.60 -12.66
N GLY A 477 2.52 16.27 -11.47
CA GLY A 477 1.09 16.08 -11.18
C GLY A 477 0.26 17.37 -11.13
N VAL A 478 0.88 18.53 -10.84
CA VAL A 478 0.14 19.79 -10.61
C VAL A 478 -0.78 20.18 -11.78
N PRO A 479 -0.38 20.06 -13.06
CA PRO A 479 -1.26 20.32 -14.19
C PRO A 479 -2.56 19.50 -14.17
N LEU A 480 -2.52 18.23 -13.74
CA LEU A 480 -3.73 17.40 -13.58
C LEU A 480 -4.69 17.98 -12.55
N TYR A 481 -4.17 18.50 -11.45
CA TYR A 481 -4.97 19.21 -10.44
C TYR A 481 -5.67 20.45 -11.02
N LEU A 482 -4.93 21.27 -11.74
CA LEU A 482 -5.47 22.50 -12.32
C LEU A 482 -6.60 22.20 -13.32
N ILE A 483 -6.42 21.16 -14.16
CA ILE A 483 -7.47 20.72 -15.10
C ILE A 483 -8.68 20.18 -14.34
N GLY A 484 -8.50 19.34 -13.32
CA GLY A 484 -9.58 18.79 -12.51
C GLY A 484 -10.38 19.89 -11.81
N ARG A 485 -9.72 20.86 -11.19
CA ARG A 485 -10.32 22.01 -10.52
C ARG A 485 -11.09 22.93 -11.47
N LYS A 486 -10.55 23.19 -12.66
CA LYS A 486 -11.26 23.97 -13.69
C LYS A 486 -12.58 23.27 -14.08
N GLN A 487 -12.51 21.97 -14.38
CA GLN A 487 -13.70 21.18 -14.74
C GLN A 487 -14.74 21.06 -13.61
N ALA A 488 -14.28 21.02 -12.35
CA ALA A 488 -15.17 21.00 -11.19
C ALA A 488 -15.91 22.33 -11.01
N LYS A 489 -15.20 23.47 -11.17
CA LYS A 489 -15.81 24.83 -11.12
C LYS A 489 -16.84 25.03 -12.22
N GLU A 490 -16.52 24.65 -13.47
CA GLU A 490 -17.43 24.75 -14.60
C GLU A 490 -18.72 23.93 -14.37
N ALA A 491 -18.62 22.75 -13.76
CA ALA A 491 -19.79 21.93 -13.42
C ALA A 491 -20.61 22.48 -12.24
N GLY A 492 -19.98 23.17 -11.30
CA GLY A 492 -20.67 23.85 -10.18
C GLY A 492 -21.35 25.16 -10.61
N ALA A 493 -20.81 25.86 -11.61
CA ALA A 493 -21.42 27.06 -12.19
C ALA A 493 -22.59 26.75 -13.13
N ALA A 494 -22.70 25.50 -13.60
CA ALA A 494 -23.79 25.04 -14.47
C ALA A 494 -24.99 24.43 -13.70
N ARG A 495 -24.92 24.39 -12.35
CA ARG A 495 -26.01 24.01 -11.45
C ARG A 495 -26.50 25.22 -10.70
#